data_0f375132151e95475a2f42f3e1c3758e
#
_entry.id   0f375132151e95475a2f42f3e1c3758e
#
_cell.length_a   1.000
_cell.length_b   1.000
_cell.length_c   1.000
_cell.angle_alpha   90.00
_cell.angle_beta   90.00
_cell.angle_gamma   90.00
#
_symmetry.space_group_name_H-M   'P 1'
#
loop_
_entity.id
_entity.type
_entity.pdbx_description
1 polymer ?
#
loop_
_entity_poly.entity_id
_entity_poly.type
_entity_poly.pdbx_seq_one_letter_code
_entity_poly.pdbx_strand_id
1 'polypeptide(L)'
;VDRRALLATGLAVAALGPGAFAQQPGPPPLKEAPPSPAPYSRLQGGGFVHHLEPAQEAQRVFDSPAPKGPEGRWTTLAPLPLPRSEMAWATAWAGRMHIIGGYGEGRVDRAYHHVYDPGTDLWLDAAPLPRGANHVAVAAHAGRVYAFGGFIEQNRNPDTNAYAYDVATDRWSVIAPLSRPRGAAAAVVLAGRIHLIGGAGAPTAERASVGWHEVYDPQADQWTMRKALPGARDHVGCVAYDGVIHVIGGRFNTFEYNTDLHHVYLAERDTWEARAPMPTTRSGHGLVVYRERLFAMGGEAGILTRGVPQQAKVFGQTESYDPKTDTWQQHAPMPTPRHAVGAAVLGDRIHVAGGGAVLGGALQSAVHEAFTLA
;
A
#
# COMPACT_ATOMS: atom_id res chain seq x y z
N VAL A 1 -25.83 -15.27 51.84
CA VAL A 1 -26.08 -16.36 50.90
C VAL A 1 -24.76 -16.67 50.18
N ASP A 2 -24.35 -17.86 50.44
CA ASP A 2 -23.00 -18.45 50.30
C ASP A 2 -22.51 -18.57 48.87
N ARG A 3 -21.29 -18.08 48.60
CA ARG A 3 -20.59 -18.17 47.31
C ARG A 3 -19.62 -19.36 47.28
N ARG A 4 -20.06 -20.54 47.66
CA ARG A 4 -19.21 -21.75 47.62
C ARG A 4 -20.00 -22.98 47.20
N ALA A 5 -20.26 -23.10 45.89
CA ALA A 5 -20.56 -24.42 45.29
C ALA A 5 -20.66 -24.26 43.79
N LEU A 6 -19.51 -24.32 43.09
CA LEU A 6 -19.41 -24.66 41.66
C LEU A 6 -17.93 -24.80 41.27
N LEU A 7 -17.30 -25.82 41.88
CA LEU A 7 -15.98 -26.30 41.43
C LEU A 7 -16.05 -27.84 41.55
N ALA A 8 -16.36 -28.52 40.49
CA ALA A 8 -15.90 -29.87 40.17
C ALA A 8 -16.62 -30.40 38.93
N THR A 9 -16.18 -30.04 37.75
CA THR A 9 -16.11 -30.97 36.62
C THR A 9 -14.86 -30.66 35.86
N GLY A 10 -13.82 -31.43 36.13
CA GLY A 10 -12.55 -31.37 35.43
C GLY A 10 -12.71 -31.83 33.99
N LEU A 11 -12.64 -30.90 33.06
CA LEU A 11 -12.29 -31.21 31.69
C LEU A 11 -10.77 -31.11 31.58
N ALA A 12 -10.11 -32.24 31.38
CA ALA A 12 -8.72 -32.35 31.06
C ALA A 12 -8.48 -31.58 29.73
N VAL A 13 -7.88 -30.41 29.81
CA VAL A 13 -7.30 -29.75 28.65
C VAL A 13 -6.03 -30.52 28.31
N ALA A 14 -6.12 -31.39 27.31
CA ALA A 14 -4.94 -31.99 26.69
C ALA A 14 -4.11 -30.84 26.16
N ALA A 15 -2.94 -30.60 26.74
CA ALA A 15 -1.92 -29.72 26.21
C ALA A 15 -1.47 -30.30 24.85
N LEU A 16 -2.01 -29.76 23.75
CA LEU A 16 -1.43 -29.94 22.44
C LEU A 16 -0.09 -29.19 22.47
N GLY A 17 0.99 -29.96 22.49
CA GLY A 17 2.33 -29.46 22.30
C GLY A 17 2.43 -28.61 21.01
N PRO A 18 3.50 -27.81 20.83
CA PRO A 18 3.68 -27.01 19.64
C PRO A 18 3.73 -27.93 18.42
N GLY A 19 2.56 -28.13 17.78
CA GLY A 19 2.47 -28.83 16.53
C GLY A 19 3.34 -28.09 15.51
N ALA A 20 4.39 -28.75 15.04
CA ALA A 20 5.14 -28.33 13.89
C ALA A 20 4.12 -28.07 12.78
N PHE A 21 3.95 -26.80 12.41
CA PHE A 21 3.25 -26.46 11.17
C PHE A 21 4.08 -27.12 10.06
N ALA A 22 3.60 -28.24 9.54
CA ALA A 22 4.18 -28.83 8.34
C ALA A 22 4.11 -27.74 7.27
N GLN A 23 5.28 -27.26 6.82
CA GLN A 23 5.36 -26.39 5.67
C GLN A 23 4.65 -27.11 4.52
N GLN A 24 3.51 -26.59 4.12
CA GLN A 24 2.89 -27.05 2.89
C GLN A 24 3.88 -26.80 1.76
N PRO A 25 4.03 -27.75 0.81
CA PRO A 25 4.88 -27.53 -0.35
C PRO A 25 4.45 -26.23 -1.01
N GLY A 26 5.39 -25.31 -1.18
CA GLY A 26 5.14 -24.02 -1.84
C GLY A 26 4.51 -24.24 -3.22
N PRO A 27 3.72 -23.29 -3.71
CA PRO A 27 3.16 -23.37 -5.05
C PRO A 27 4.29 -23.58 -6.08
N PRO A 28 4.03 -24.32 -7.17
CA PRO A 28 5.04 -24.55 -8.19
C PRO A 28 5.57 -23.21 -8.73
N PRO A 29 6.86 -23.12 -9.10
CA PRO A 29 7.46 -21.89 -9.59
C PRO A 29 6.67 -21.40 -10.82
N LEU A 30 6.18 -20.19 -10.72
CA LEU A 30 5.46 -19.52 -11.81
C LEU A 30 6.47 -19.19 -12.92
N LYS A 31 6.09 -19.41 -14.17
CA LYS A 31 6.92 -19.02 -15.32
C LYS A 31 7.05 -17.49 -15.35
N GLU A 32 8.26 -16.98 -15.36
CA GLU A 32 8.51 -15.54 -15.50
C GLU A 32 8.01 -15.04 -16.86
N ALA A 33 7.21 -13.99 -16.82
CA ALA A 33 6.96 -13.21 -18.01
C ALA A 33 8.26 -12.49 -18.41
N PRO A 34 8.59 -12.40 -19.71
CA PRO A 34 9.78 -11.67 -20.15
C PRO A 34 9.71 -10.24 -19.62
N PRO A 35 10.84 -9.68 -19.11
CA PRO A 35 10.85 -8.32 -18.59
C PRO A 35 10.43 -7.33 -19.67
N SER A 36 9.51 -6.42 -19.35
CA SER A 36 9.24 -5.26 -20.19
C SER A 36 10.50 -4.39 -20.27
N PRO A 37 10.80 -3.77 -21.41
CA PRO A 37 11.91 -2.82 -21.50
C PRO A 37 11.69 -1.72 -20.48
N ALA A 38 12.61 -1.60 -19.54
CA ALA A 38 12.56 -0.59 -18.49
C ALA A 38 13.11 0.74 -19.01
N PRO A 39 12.59 1.90 -18.54
CA PRO A 39 13.15 3.19 -18.88
C PRO A 39 14.51 3.47 -18.21
N TYR A 40 15.15 2.48 -17.64
CA TYR A 40 16.44 2.56 -16.97
C TYR A 40 17.25 1.28 -17.18
N SER A 41 18.57 1.39 -17.14
CA SER A 41 19.50 0.27 -17.29
C SER A 41 19.85 -0.33 -15.93
N ARG A 42 19.92 -1.66 -15.86
CA ARG A 42 20.38 -2.37 -14.66
C ARG A 42 21.92 -2.33 -14.64
N LEU A 43 22.50 -1.92 -13.52
CA LEU A 43 23.95 -1.97 -13.32
C LEU A 43 24.40 -3.44 -13.10
N GLN A 44 25.60 -3.76 -13.60
CA GLN A 44 26.29 -5.01 -13.18
C GLN A 44 26.63 -4.84 -11.69
N GLY A 45 26.00 -5.65 -10.84
CA GLY A 45 26.20 -5.58 -9.38
C GLY A 45 24.96 -5.19 -8.57
N GLY A 46 23.79 -4.99 -9.19
CA GLY A 46 22.52 -4.95 -8.46
C GLY A 46 21.93 -3.57 -8.19
N GLY A 47 22.27 -2.55 -8.91
CA GLY A 47 21.60 -1.24 -8.89
C GLY A 47 20.92 -0.91 -10.20
N PHE A 48 20.18 0.21 -10.25
CA PHE A 48 19.56 0.75 -11.45
C PHE A 48 20.19 2.11 -11.79
N VAL A 49 20.47 2.35 -13.07
CA VAL A 49 20.77 3.71 -13.54
C VAL A 49 19.45 4.37 -13.89
N HIS A 50 19.12 5.40 -13.18
CA HIS A 50 18.08 6.33 -13.59
C HIS A 50 18.67 7.28 -14.66
N HIS A 51 17.88 7.65 -15.69
CA HIS A 51 18.34 8.51 -16.76
C HIS A 51 18.56 9.97 -16.34
N LEU A 52 18.20 10.33 -15.11
CA LEU A 52 18.44 11.64 -14.52
C LEU A 52 19.44 11.52 -13.39
N GLU A 53 20.36 12.46 -13.32
CA GLU A 53 21.22 12.62 -12.15
C GLU A 53 20.35 12.91 -10.90
N PRO A 54 20.69 12.39 -9.70
CA PRO A 54 19.92 12.61 -8.49
C PRO A 54 19.55 14.07 -8.20
N ALA A 55 20.44 15.02 -8.55
CA ALA A 55 20.17 16.45 -8.40
C ALA A 55 19.09 16.96 -9.35
N GLN A 56 19.03 16.46 -10.58
CA GLN A 56 17.98 16.82 -11.55
C GLN A 56 16.64 16.23 -11.17
N GLU A 57 16.64 14.98 -10.67
CA GLU A 57 15.42 14.32 -10.19
C GLU A 57 14.89 15.00 -8.93
N ALA A 58 15.76 15.40 -8.00
CA ALA A 58 15.38 16.16 -6.82
C ALA A 58 14.77 17.52 -7.18
N GLN A 59 15.32 18.21 -8.15
CA GLN A 59 14.75 19.48 -8.62
C GLN A 59 13.36 19.27 -9.19
N ARG A 60 13.14 18.24 -10.00
CA ARG A 60 11.78 17.87 -10.47
C ARG A 60 10.82 17.58 -9.35
N VAL A 61 11.25 16.82 -8.34
CA VAL A 61 10.45 16.46 -7.17
C VAL A 61 9.89 17.69 -6.46
N PHE A 62 10.68 18.76 -6.36
CA PHE A 62 10.33 19.96 -5.59
C PHE A 62 9.67 21.07 -6.43
N ASP A 63 9.86 21.08 -7.75
CA ASP A 63 9.57 22.20 -8.64
C ASP A 63 8.58 21.89 -9.78
N SER A 64 7.76 20.85 -9.67
CA SER A 64 6.83 20.48 -10.75
C SER A 64 5.37 20.87 -10.41
N PRO A 65 4.95 22.10 -10.70
CA PRO A 65 3.57 22.52 -10.45
C PRO A 65 2.62 21.99 -11.54
N ALA A 66 1.52 21.38 -11.11
CA ALA A 66 0.40 21.11 -12.00
C ALA A 66 -0.48 22.36 -12.20
N PRO A 67 -1.23 22.46 -13.30
CA PRO A 67 -2.29 23.46 -13.43
C PRO A 67 -3.29 23.36 -12.27
N LYS A 68 -3.78 24.51 -11.78
CA LYS A 68 -4.77 24.54 -10.71
C LYS A 68 -6.10 24.00 -11.22
N GLY A 69 -6.68 23.09 -10.46
CA GLY A 69 -8.05 22.60 -10.57
C GLY A 69 -8.97 23.24 -9.53
N PRO A 70 -10.19 22.74 -9.36
CA PRO A 70 -11.06 23.13 -8.25
C PRO A 70 -10.34 22.93 -6.93
N GLU A 71 -10.37 23.94 -6.05
CA GLU A 71 -9.56 23.93 -4.84
C GLU A 71 -9.94 22.78 -3.91
N GLY A 72 -11.23 22.61 -3.61
CA GLY A 72 -11.70 21.66 -2.60
C GLY A 72 -11.38 22.11 -1.18
N ARG A 73 -11.73 21.28 -0.21
CA ARG A 73 -11.48 21.59 1.20
C ARG A 73 -11.16 20.33 2.00
N TRP A 74 -10.33 20.50 3.02
CA TRP A 74 -10.00 19.48 4.01
C TRP A 74 -10.78 19.72 5.31
N THR A 75 -11.13 18.63 6.00
CA THR A 75 -11.80 18.63 7.31
C THR A 75 -11.07 17.61 8.19
N THR A 76 -10.75 18.00 9.42
CA THR A 76 -10.21 17.10 10.43
C THR A 76 -11.32 16.23 11.03
N LEU A 77 -11.03 14.95 11.21
CA LEU A 77 -11.94 13.92 11.74
C LEU A 77 -11.32 13.24 12.96
N ALA A 78 -12.08 12.34 13.59
CA ALA A 78 -11.57 11.53 14.71
C ALA A 78 -10.25 10.86 14.36
N PRO A 79 -9.18 11.07 15.15
CA PRO A 79 -7.87 10.51 14.86
C PRO A 79 -7.85 8.99 15.02
N LEU A 80 -6.88 8.33 14.39
CA LEU A 80 -6.60 6.91 14.66
C LEU A 80 -6.39 6.69 16.16
N PRO A 81 -6.89 5.60 16.74
CA PRO A 81 -6.70 5.29 18.16
C PRO A 81 -5.23 5.21 18.56
N LEU A 82 -4.37 4.76 17.65
CA LEU A 82 -2.93 4.64 17.85
C LEU A 82 -2.19 5.21 16.63
N PRO A 83 -1.19 6.10 16.84
CA PRO A 83 -0.36 6.62 15.76
C PRO A 83 0.31 5.48 14.99
N ARG A 84 0.27 5.53 13.67
CA ARG A 84 0.90 4.53 12.79
C ARG A 84 1.42 5.14 11.51
N SER A 85 2.49 4.55 10.99
CA SER A 85 3.02 4.80 9.66
C SER A 85 3.24 3.48 8.92
N GLU A 86 3.54 3.53 7.65
CA GLU A 86 3.84 2.37 6.80
C GLU A 86 2.76 1.27 6.86
N MET A 87 1.51 1.71 6.92
CA MET A 87 0.35 0.79 6.94
C MET A 87 0.07 0.19 5.57
N ALA A 88 0.75 0.71 4.56
CA ALA A 88 0.59 0.37 3.16
C ALA A 88 -0.87 0.35 2.73
N TRP A 89 -1.47 1.50 2.56
CA TRP A 89 -2.81 1.71 2.01
C TRP A 89 -3.94 1.28 2.95
N ALA A 90 -5.07 1.92 2.79
CA ALA A 90 -6.33 1.50 3.35
C ALA A 90 -7.18 0.85 2.25
N THR A 91 -8.22 0.15 2.67
CA THR A 91 -9.27 -0.30 1.76
C THR A 91 -10.64 0.02 2.33
N ALA A 92 -11.63 0.17 1.47
CA ALA A 92 -13.00 0.41 1.88
C ALA A 92 -13.90 -0.80 1.61
N TRP A 93 -14.75 -1.13 2.57
CA TRP A 93 -15.81 -2.12 2.41
C TRP A 93 -17.06 -1.72 3.17
N ALA A 94 -18.22 -1.87 2.56
CA ALA A 94 -19.53 -1.55 3.16
C ALA A 94 -19.60 -0.15 3.81
N GLY A 95 -18.98 0.85 3.16
CA GLY A 95 -18.97 2.24 3.63
C GLY A 95 -18.02 2.53 4.79
N ARG A 96 -17.16 1.59 5.18
CA ARG A 96 -16.15 1.73 6.24
C ARG A 96 -14.74 1.61 5.69
N MET A 97 -13.79 2.28 6.33
CA MET A 97 -12.36 2.21 5.98
C MET A 97 -11.61 1.28 6.94
N HIS A 98 -10.89 0.33 6.38
CA HIS A 98 -10.04 -0.62 7.10
C HIS A 98 -8.57 -0.20 7.00
N ILE A 99 -7.89 -0.08 8.15
CA ILE A 99 -6.44 0.17 8.25
C ILE A 99 -5.80 -0.96 9.03
N ILE A 100 -4.80 -1.61 8.44
CA ILE A 100 -4.25 -2.87 8.92
C ILE A 100 -2.72 -2.78 8.99
N GLY A 101 -2.13 -3.28 10.08
CA GLY A 101 -0.68 -3.37 10.27
C GLY A 101 0.00 -2.01 10.41
N GLY A 102 1.24 -1.92 9.94
CA GLY A 102 2.09 -0.73 9.97
C GLY A 102 3.02 -0.68 11.18
N TYR A 103 3.80 0.41 11.25
CA TYR A 103 4.64 0.70 12.43
C TYR A 103 3.84 1.45 13.49
N GLY A 104 3.91 0.96 14.74
CA GLY A 104 3.64 1.76 15.92
C GLY A 104 4.90 2.44 16.45
N GLU A 105 4.80 2.99 17.65
CA GLU A 105 5.92 3.63 18.35
C GLU A 105 7.17 2.75 18.35
N GLY A 106 8.33 3.36 18.13
CA GLY A 106 9.62 2.67 18.05
C GLY A 106 9.83 1.85 16.77
N ARG A 107 9.02 2.07 15.73
CA ARG A 107 9.01 1.27 14.49
C ARG A 107 8.75 -0.22 14.73
N VAL A 108 7.91 -0.53 15.70
CA VAL A 108 7.51 -1.92 15.98
C VAL A 108 6.39 -2.31 15.03
N ASP A 109 6.55 -3.46 14.36
CA ASP A 109 5.51 -4.04 13.51
C ASP A 109 4.26 -4.33 14.32
N ARG A 110 3.12 -3.85 13.85
CA ARG A 110 1.84 -4.00 14.55
C ARG A 110 0.87 -4.87 13.77
N ALA A 111 0.03 -5.56 14.52
CA ALA A 111 -1.05 -6.37 13.98
C ALA A 111 -2.41 -5.64 14.02
N TYR A 112 -2.44 -4.37 14.40
CA TYR A 112 -3.70 -3.63 14.58
C TYR A 112 -4.54 -3.62 13.32
N HIS A 113 -5.84 -3.81 13.51
CA HIS A 113 -6.85 -3.63 12.50
C HIS A 113 -7.91 -2.68 13.05
N HIS A 114 -7.90 -1.45 12.58
CA HIS A 114 -8.90 -0.45 12.95
C HIS A 114 -9.84 -0.19 11.78
N VAL A 115 -11.11 -0.01 12.11
CA VAL A 115 -12.18 0.23 11.14
C VAL A 115 -12.85 1.57 11.46
N TYR A 116 -12.83 2.49 10.52
CA TYR A 116 -13.49 3.79 10.66
C TYR A 116 -14.93 3.74 10.16
N ASP A 117 -15.84 4.21 10.98
CA ASP A 117 -17.25 4.40 10.65
C ASP A 117 -17.56 5.88 10.45
N PRO A 118 -17.82 6.34 9.20
CA PRO A 118 -18.08 7.74 8.93
C PRO A 118 -19.44 8.24 9.46
N GLY A 119 -20.37 7.34 9.75
CA GLY A 119 -21.68 7.69 10.31
C GLY A 119 -21.62 8.17 11.76
N THR A 120 -20.62 7.70 12.50
CA THR A 120 -20.41 8.07 13.93
C THR A 120 -19.15 8.87 14.17
N ASP A 121 -18.27 9.03 13.16
CA ASP A 121 -16.92 9.58 13.29
C ASP A 121 -16.09 8.85 14.35
N LEU A 122 -16.17 7.51 14.39
CA LEU A 122 -15.46 6.68 15.36
C LEU A 122 -14.62 5.61 14.68
N TRP A 123 -13.54 5.24 15.36
CA TRP A 123 -12.71 4.06 15.05
C TRP A 123 -13.11 2.89 15.94
N LEU A 124 -13.23 1.73 15.35
CA LEU A 124 -13.54 0.45 15.99
C LEU A 124 -12.34 -0.48 15.86
N ASP A 125 -12.10 -1.28 16.90
CA ASP A 125 -11.17 -2.39 16.82
C ASP A 125 -11.82 -3.57 16.09
N ALA A 126 -11.07 -4.21 15.20
CA ALA A 126 -11.42 -5.47 14.57
C ALA A 126 -10.36 -6.52 14.89
N ALA A 127 -10.64 -7.80 14.63
CA ALA A 127 -9.68 -8.87 14.86
C ALA A 127 -8.31 -8.52 14.24
N PRO A 128 -7.24 -8.56 15.04
CA PRO A 128 -5.92 -8.17 14.59
C PRO A 128 -5.37 -9.14 13.53
N LEU A 129 -4.49 -8.64 12.67
CA LEU A 129 -3.76 -9.46 11.71
C LEU A 129 -3.06 -10.63 12.44
N PRO A 130 -3.09 -11.86 11.92
CA PRO A 130 -2.47 -13.01 12.60
C PRO A 130 -0.99 -12.85 12.93
N ARG A 131 -0.28 -12.02 12.15
CA ARG A 131 1.12 -11.63 12.39
C ARG A 131 1.28 -10.14 12.15
N GLY A 132 1.91 -9.44 13.08
CA GLY A 132 2.27 -8.03 12.91
C GLY A 132 3.24 -7.85 11.73
N ALA A 133 2.92 -6.90 10.85
CA ALA A 133 3.73 -6.57 9.69
C ALA A 133 3.52 -5.11 9.29
N ASN A 134 4.47 -4.56 8.56
CA ASN A 134 4.38 -3.24 7.93
C ASN A 134 4.37 -3.37 6.41
N HIS A 135 3.96 -2.33 5.69
CA HIS A 135 3.87 -2.31 4.23
C HIS A 135 3.07 -3.49 3.63
N VAL A 136 2.01 -3.89 4.32
CA VAL A 136 1.10 -4.99 3.90
C VAL A 136 0.18 -4.47 2.79
N ALA A 137 0.14 -5.13 1.65
CA ALA A 137 -0.81 -4.78 0.59
C ALA A 137 -2.22 -5.24 0.97
N VAL A 138 -3.22 -4.36 0.82
CA VAL A 138 -4.61 -4.67 1.20
C VAL A 138 -5.59 -4.38 0.08
N ALA A 139 -6.63 -5.21 -0.04
CA ALA A 139 -7.75 -5.01 -0.96
C ALA A 139 -9.02 -5.60 -0.38
N ALA A 140 -10.19 -5.01 -0.69
CA ALA A 140 -11.48 -5.53 -0.26
C ALA A 140 -12.27 -6.10 -1.45
N HIS A 141 -12.82 -7.29 -1.28
CA HIS A 141 -13.64 -7.95 -2.31
C HIS A 141 -14.61 -8.95 -1.69
N ALA A 142 -15.85 -8.94 -2.15
CA ALA A 142 -16.87 -9.95 -1.83
C ALA A 142 -17.02 -10.26 -0.33
N GLY A 143 -17.13 -9.22 0.52
CA GLY A 143 -17.33 -9.38 1.98
C GLY A 143 -16.05 -9.65 2.77
N ARG A 144 -14.89 -9.64 2.10
CA ARG A 144 -13.60 -9.91 2.73
C ARG A 144 -12.60 -8.77 2.49
N VAL A 145 -11.70 -8.60 3.46
CA VAL A 145 -10.49 -7.78 3.31
C VAL A 145 -9.30 -8.74 3.23
N TYR A 146 -8.50 -8.58 2.19
CA TYR A 146 -7.32 -9.39 1.94
C TYR A 146 -6.06 -8.61 2.34
N ALA A 147 -5.10 -9.30 2.92
CA ALA A 147 -3.81 -8.75 3.33
C ALA A 147 -2.68 -9.63 2.80
N PHE A 148 -1.72 -9.05 2.09
CA PHE A 148 -0.69 -9.77 1.37
C PHE A 148 0.71 -9.28 1.70
N GLY A 149 1.62 -10.20 2.05
CA GLY A 149 3.02 -9.95 2.26
C GLY A 149 3.29 -8.90 3.34
N GLY A 150 4.07 -7.89 2.98
CA GLY A 150 4.60 -6.89 3.91
C GLY A 150 6.02 -7.20 4.33
N PHE A 151 6.53 -6.43 5.29
CA PHE A 151 7.80 -6.69 5.94
C PHE A 151 7.58 -6.99 7.41
N ILE A 152 8.45 -7.83 7.93
CA ILE A 152 8.55 -8.18 9.34
C ILE A 152 9.93 -7.81 9.85
N GLU A 153 10.12 -7.81 11.19
CA GLU A 153 11.38 -7.45 11.82
C GLU A 153 11.88 -6.05 11.41
N GLN A 154 10.98 -5.08 11.51
CA GLN A 154 11.28 -3.68 11.20
C GLN A 154 11.78 -3.47 9.77
N ASN A 155 11.04 -3.98 8.78
CA ASN A 155 11.35 -3.79 7.37
C ASN A 155 12.59 -4.57 6.87
N ARG A 156 13.04 -5.59 7.60
CA ARG A 156 14.20 -6.40 7.19
C ARG A 156 13.82 -7.54 6.26
N ASN A 157 12.77 -8.27 6.61
CA ASN A 157 12.39 -9.49 5.91
C ASN A 157 11.07 -9.30 5.18
N PRO A 158 11.05 -9.36 3.85
CA PRO A 158 9.81 -9.45 3.09
C PRO A 158 9.12 -10.79 3.39
N ASP A 159 7.78 -10.78 3.46
CA ASP A 159 6.98 -11.92 3.85
C ASP A 159 6.12 -12.45 2.69
N THR A 160 5.76 -13.74 2.75
CA THR A 160 4.84 -14.40 1.81
C THR A 160 3.45 -14.59 2.39
N ASN A 161 3.21 -14.26 3.66
CA ASN A 161 1.92 -14.47 4.29
C ASN A 161 0.79 -13.79 3.52
N ALA A 162 -0.32 -14.51 3.40
CA ALA A 162 -1.54 -14.01 2.80
C ALA A 162 -2.74 -14.41 3.68
N TYR A 163 -3.61 -13.45 3.94
CA TYR A 163 -4.74 -13.61 4.82
C TYR A 163 -6.00 -13.02 4.21
N ALA A 164 -7.15 -13.62 4.55
CA ALA A 164 -8.47 -13.08 4.26
C ALA A 164 -9.23 -12.85 5.57
N TYR A 165 -9.69 -11.64 5.79
CA TYR A 165 -10.55 -11.25 6.89
C TYR A 165 -12.01 -11.27 6.44
N ASP A 166 -12.82 -12.04 7.12
CA ASP A 166 -14.26 -12.08 6.90
C ASP A 166 -14.92 -11.00 7.75
N VAL A 167 -15.51 -10.01 7.09
CA VAL A 167 -16.09 -8.83 7.76
C VAL A 167 -17.31 -9.17 8.60
N ALA A 168 -18.06 -10.21 8.21
CA ALA A 168 -19.29 -10.60 8.93
C ALA A 168 -19.01 -11.37 10.23
N THR A 169 -17.90 -12.11 10.27
CA THR A 169 -17.55 -12.96 11.43
C THR A 169 -16.41 -12.41 12.27
N ASP A 170 -15.80 -11.29 11.86
CA ASP A 170 -14.62 -10.69 12.50
C ASP A 170 -13.47 -11.69 12.68
N ARG A 171 -13.11 -12.42 11.61
CA ARG A 171 -12.08 -13.47 11.68
C ARG A 171 -11.15 -13.44 10.47
N TRP A 172 -9.87 -13.70 10.75
CA TRP A 172 -8.85 -13.95 9.73
C TRP A 172 -8.73 -15.44 9.43
N SER A 173 -8.49 -15.76 8.17
CA SER A 173 -8.08 -17.08 7.69
C SER A 173 -6.81 -16.96 6.85
N VAL A 174 -5.98 -17.99 6.91
CA VAL A 174 -4.83 -18.14 6.02
C VAL A 174 -5.34 -18.57 4.65
N ILE A 175 -4.78 -17.96 3.61
CA ILE A 175 -5.04 -18.29 2.19
C ILE A 175 -3.72 -18.62 1.49
N ALA A 176 -3.77 -19.01 0.21
CA ALA A 176 -2.56 -19.37 -0.55
C ALA A 176 -1.51 -18.27 -0.45
N PRO A 177 -0.28 -18.57 0.04
CA PRO A 177 0.77 -17.60 0.24
C PRO A 177 1.26 -17.02 -1.09
N LEU A 178 1.92 -15.87 -1.03
CA LEU A 178 2.62 -15.31 -2.18
C LEU A 178 3.67 -16.30 -2.70
N SER A 179 3.84 -16.37 -4.01
CA SER A 179 4.91 -17.19 -4.61
C SER A 179 6.31 -16.67 -4.28
N ARG A 180 6.41 -15.36 -3.98
CA ARG A 180 7.66 -14.65 -3.69
C ARG A 180 7.44 -13.63 -2.57
N PRO A 181 8.35 -13.56 -1.57
CA PRO A 181 8.21 -12.62 -0.47
C PRO A 181 8.39 -11.18 -0.95
N ARG A 182 7.50 -10.29 -0.54
CA ARG A 182 7.59 -8.85 -0.81
C ARG A 182 6.72 -8.00 0.11
N GLY A 183 7.16 -6.79 0.36
CA GLY A 183 6.40 -5.73 0.99
C GLY A 183 6.30 -4.51 0.08
N ALA A 184 5.55 -3.49 0.50
CA ALA A 184 5.34 -2.24 -0.23
C ALA A 184 4.83 -2.43 -1.68
N ALA A 185 4.19 -3.56 -1.95
CA ALA A 185 3.43 -3.81 -3.16
C ALA A 185 2.05 -3.17 -3.05
N ALA A 186 1.41 -2.88 -4.17
CA ALA A 186 0.03 -2.43 -4.18
C ALA A 186 -0.93 -3.56 -4.56
N ALA A 187 -2.08 -3.63 -3.89
CA ALA A 187 -3.15 -4.58 -4.22
C ALA A 187 -4.38 -3.83 -4.73
N VAL A 188 -5.00 -4.34 -5.79
CA VAL A 188 -6.20 -3.77 -6.39
C VAL A 188 -7.11 -4.84 -6.97
N VAL A 189 -8.41 -4.64 -6.87
CA VAL A 189 -9.41 -5.57 -7.46
C VAL A 189 -9.76 -5.13 -8.87
N LEU A 190 -9.67 -6.05 -9.81
CA LEU A 190 -10.19 -5.88 -11.17
C LEU A 190 -10.89 -7.17 -11.62
N ALA A 191 -12.11 -7.06 -12.12
CA ALA A 191 -12.90 -8.18 -12.61
C ALA A 191 -12.98 -9.38 -11.65
N GLY A 192 -13.16 -9.11 -10.35
CA GLY A 192 -13.30 -10.15 -9.30
C GLY A 192 -12.00 -10.84 -8.88
N ARG A 193 -10.85 -10.40 -9.38
CA ARG A 193 -9.53 -10.89 -9.04
C ARG A 193 -8.69 -9.81 -8.36
N ILE A 194 -7.74 -10.20 -7.54
CA ILE A 194 -6.88 -9.26 -6.83
C ILE A 194 -5.50 -9.26 -7.48
N HIS A 195 -5.13 -8.14 -8.04
CA HIS A 195 -3.82 -7.90 -8.64
C HIS A 195 -2.86 -7.36 -7.59
N LEU A 196 -1.71 -7.99 -7.43
CA LEU A 196 -0.62 -7.57 -6.56
C LEU A 196 0.57 -7.15 -7.43
N ILE A 197 0.93 -5.87 -7.37
CA ILE A 197 1.81 -5.24 -8.37
C ILE A 197 2.98 -4.54 -7.69
N GLY A 198 4.20 -4.73 -8.23
CA GLY A 198 5.42 -4.09 -7.75
C GLY A 198 5.82 -4.54 -6.36
N GLY A 199 6.37 -3.60 -5.59
CA GLY A 199 6.86 -3.84 -4.23
C GLY A 199 8.37 -4.01 -4.15
N ALA A 200 8.86 -4.33 -2.96
CA ALA A 200 10.27 -4.65 -2.72
C ALA A 200 10.39 -6.05 -2.13
N GLY A 201 11.21 -6.86 -2.75
CA GLY A 201 11.52 -8.24 -2.37
C GLY A 201 13.01 -8.44 -2.23
N ALA A 202 13.43 -9.69 -2.07
CA ALA A 202 14.82 -10.10 -2.09
C ALA A 202 15.03 -11.13 -3.22
N PRO A 203 15.04 -10.69 -4.50
CA PRO A 203 15.27 -11.58 -5.63
C PRO A 203 16.69 -12.17 -5.63
N THR A 204 17.59 -11.54 -4.90
CA THR A 204 18.93 -11.96 -4.53
C THR A 204 19.10 -11.86 -3.02
N ALA A 205 20.30 -11.91 -2.49
CA ALA A 205 20.57 -11.69 -1.06
C ALA A 205 20.22 -10.24 -0.60
N GLU A 206 20.04 -9.31 -1.54
CA GLU A 206 19.75 -7.91 -1.25
C GLU A 206 18.28 -7.57 -1.61
N ARG A 207 17.68 -6.70 -0.78
CA ARG A 207 16.37 -6.14 -1.05
C ARG A 207 16.42 -5.21 -2.24
N ALA A 208 15.48 -5.38 -3.17
CA ALA A 208 15.34 -4.52 -4.34
C ALA A 208 13.87 -4.34 -4.72
N SER A 209 13.55 -3.22 -5.37
CA SER A 209 12.26 -3.04 -6.02
C SER A 209 12.06 -4.08 -7.11
N VAL A 210 10.85 -4.62 -7.20
CA VAL A 210 10.49 -5.65 -8.16
C VAL A 210 9.31 -5.21 -9.04
N GLY A 211 9.29 -5.68 -10.27
CA GLY A 211 8.17 -5.44 -11.18
C GLY A 211 7.14 -6.57 -11.19
N TRP A 212 7.17 -7.47 -10.22
CA TRP A 212 6.28 -8.63 -10.22
C TRP A 212 4.82 -8.23 -10.22
N HIS A 213 4.06 -8.89 -11.07
CA HIS A 213 2.62 -8.74 -11.16
C HIS A 213 1.99 -10.13 -11.06
N GLU A 214 1.33 -10.37 -9.96
CA GLU A 214 0.64 -11.62 -9.66
C GLU A 214 -0.84 -11.34 -9.43
N VAL A 215 -1.68 -12.27 -9.83
CA VAL A 215 -3.14 -12.17 -9.70
C VAL A 215 -3.65 -13.33 -8.87
N TYR A 216 -4.30 -13.00 -7.78
CA TYR A 216 -4.97 -13.94 -6.90
C TYR A 216 -6.42 -14.14 -7.33
N ASP A 217 -6.82 -15.39 -7.45
CA ASP A 217 -8.21 -15.81 -7.64
C ASP A 217 -8.81 -16.22 -6.29
N PRO A 218 -9.71 -15.42 -5.68
CA PRO A 218 -10.30 -15.73 -4.40
C PRO A 218 -11.20 -16.98 -4.38
N GLN A 219 -11.69 -17.41 -5.53
CA GLN A 219 -12.54 -18.60 -5.63
C GLN A 219 -11.71 -19.88 -5.70
N ALA A 220 -10.61 -19.84 -6.44
CA ALA A 220 -9.71 -20.98 -6.61
C ALA A 220 -8.62 -21.06 -5.52
N ASP A 221 -8.42 -20.00 -4.73
CA ASP A 221 -7.30 -19.83 -3.78
C ASP A 221 -5.94 -20.06 -4.48
N GLN A 222 -5.72 -19.41 -5.62
CA GLN A 222 -4.55 -19.62 -6.47
C GLN A 222 -4.00 -18.32 -7.04
N TRP A 223 -2.69 -18.30 -7.31
CA TRP A 223 -1.97 -17.20 -7.93
C TRP A 223 -1.60 -17.52 -9.39
N THR A 224 -1.68 -16.52 -10.24
CA THR A 224 -1.18 -16.55 -11.62
C THR A 224 -0.31 -15.34 -11.89
N MET A 225 0.77 -15.51 -12.66
CA MET A 225 1.60 -14.39 -13.09
C MET A 225 0.99 -13.66 -14.28
N ARG A 226 1.28 -12.37 -14.33
CA ARG A 226 0.99 -11.47 -15.44
C ARG A 226 2.25 -10.72 -15.85
N LYS A 227 2.17 -10.00 -16.97
CA LYS A 227 3.27 -9.17 -17.47
C LYS A 227 3.74 -8.20 -16.40
N ALA A 228 5.03 -8.22 -16.12
CA ALA A 228 5.64 -7.40 -15.09
C ALA A 228 5.42 -5.91 -15.34
N LEU A 229 5.29 -5.14 -14.25
CA LEU A 229 5.23 -3.68 -14.28
C LEU A 229 6.50 -3.12 -14.94
N PRO A 230 6.38 -2.30 -16.00
CA PRO A 230 7.53 -1.59 -16.57
C PRO A 230 8.14 -0.67 -15.51
N GLY A 231 9.43 -0.84 -15.27
CA GLY A 231 10.06 -0.14 -14.17
C GLY A 231 9.71 -0.73 -12.80
N ALA A 232 10.56 -1.67 -12.34
CA ALA A 232 10.42 -2.29 -11.02
C ALA A 232 10.44 -1.22 -9.93
N ARG A 233 9.37 -1.06 -9.17
CA ARG A 233 9.26 -0.03 -8.14
C ARG A 233 8.34 -0.43 -7.00
N ASP A 234 8.59 0.17 -5.86
CA ASP A 234 7.83 -0.01 -4.63
C ASP A 234 7.18 1.31 -4.18
N HIS A 235 6.30 1.25 -3.17
CA HIS A 235 5.56 2.41 -2.64
C HIS A 235 4.73 3.14 -3.69
N VAL A 236 4.22 2.39 -4.66
CA VAL A 236 3.37 2.92 -5.75
C VAL A 236 1.93 3.16 -5.30
N GLY A 237 1.27 4.14 -5.87
CA GLY A 237 -0.20 4.22 -5.85
C GLY A 237 -0.79 3.29 -6.92
N CYS A 238 -1.89 2.59 -6.58
CA CYS A 238 -2.55 1.68 -7.50
C CYS A 238 -4.06 1.71 -7.33
N VAL A 239 -4.79 1.88 -8.43
CA VAL A 239 -6.27 1.83 -8.46
C VAL A 239 -6.76 1.21 -9.76
N ALA A 240 -7.94 0.58 -9.70
CA ALA A 240 -8.67 0.16 -10.90
C ALA A 240 -9.72 1.22 -11.25
N TYR A 241 -9.76 1.62 -12.50
CA TYR A 241 -10.75 2.54 -13.03
C TYR A 241 -11.02 2.23 -14.50
N ASP A 242 -12.29 2.24 -14.89
CA ASP A 242 -12.76 2.00 -16.26
C ASP A 242 -12.15 0.76 -16.92
N GLY A 243 -12.14 -0.35 -16.19
CA GLY A 243 -11.67 -1.65 -16.67
C GLY A 243 -10.14 -1.83 -16.78
N VAL A 244 -9.36 -0.86 -16.35
CA VAL A 244 -7.89 -0.91 -16.36
C VAL A 244 -7.30 -0.63 -14.98
N ILE A 245 -6.02 -0.97 -14.79
CA ILE A 245 -5.31 -0.68 -13.54
C ILE A 245 -4.29 0.42 -13.78
N HIS A 246 -4.36 1.49 -13.01
CA HIS A 246 -3.39 2.57 -12.99
C HIS A 246 -2.37 2.35 -11.88
N VAL A 247 -1.08 2.43 -12.21
CA VAL A 247 0.06 2.37 -11.27
C VAL A 247 0.89 3.63 -11.42
N ILE A 248 0.95 4.44 -10.36
CA ILE A 248 1.45 5.81 -10.42
C ILE A 248 2.54 6.02 -9.38
N GLY A 249 3.61 6.74 -9.74
CA GLY A 249 4.70 7.12 -8.85
C GLY A 249 5.46 5.92 -8.28
N GLY A 250 5.90 6.05 -7.03
CA GLY A 250 6.74 5.05 -6.36
C GLY A 250 8.23 5.40 -6.45
N ARG A 251 9.08 4.44 -6.12
CA ARG A 251 10.54 4.63 -6.13
C ARG A 251 11.27 3.36 -6.55
N PHE A 252 12.52 3.53 -6.96
CA PHE A 252 13.46 2.46 -7.25
C PHE A 252 14.42 2.28 -6.07
N ASN A 253 14.23 1.28 -5.25
CA ASN A 253 15.07 0.89 -4.11
C ASN A 253 15.19 1.93 -2.99
N THR A 254 15.44 3.20 -3.29
CA THR A 254 15.76 4.24 -2.30
C THR A 254 14.98 5.54 -2.52
N PHE A 255 14.98 6.42 -1.52
CA PHE A 255 14.34 7.74 -1.57
C PHE A 255 14.91 8.68 -2.62
N GLU A 256 16.11 8.42 -3.13
CA GLU A 256 16.79 9.23 -4.16
C GLU A 256 16.16 9.02 -5.53
N TYR A 257 15.53 7.87 -5.74
CA TYR A 257 15.01 7.45 -7.03
C TYR A 257 13.48 7.36 -7.04
N ASN A 258 12.83 8.40 -6.54
CA ASN A 258 11.39 8.54 -6.73
C ASN A 258 11.06 8.75 -8.20
N THR A 259 9.84 8.36 -8.60
CA THR A 259 9.40 8.46 -9.98
C THR A 259 8.01 9.07 -10.09
N ASP A 260 7.76 9.69 -11.23
CA ASP A 260 6.48 10.22 -11.68
C ASP A 260 5.76 9.28 -12.66
N LEU A 261 6.33 8.11 -12.93
CA LEU A 261 5.83 7.19 -13.94
C LEU A 261 4.38 6.81 -13.68
N HIS A 262 3.58 6.90 -14.74
CA HIS A 262 2.21 6.46 -14.76
C HIS A 262 2.04 5.38 -15.82
N HIS A 263 1.79 4.15 -15.40
CA HIS A 263 1.52 3.03 -16.27
C HIS A 263 0.11 2.50 -16.07
N VAL A 264 -0.51 2.09 -17.16
CA VAL A 264 -1.85 1.48 -17.19
C VAL A 264 -1.74 0.05 -17.67
N TYR A 265 -2.30 -0.88 -16.91
CA TYR A 265 -2.39 -2.29 -17.27
C TYR A 265 -3.71 -2.61 -17.95
N LEU A 266 -3.62 -3.17 -19.16
CA LEU A 266 -4.73 -3.64 -19.97
C LEU A 266 -4.87 -5.15 -19.78
N ALA A 267 -5.80 -5.56 -18.91
CA ALA A 267 -5.92 -6.96 -18.46
C ALA A 267 -6.25 -7.94 -19.61
N GLU A 268 -7.07 -7.51 -20.57
CA GLU A 268 -7.45 -8.34 -21.72
C GLU A 268 -6.28 -8.69 -22.64
N ARG A 269 -5.26 -7.81 -22.71
CA ARG A 269 -4.09 -7.97 -23.57
C ARG A 269 -2.84 -8.41 -22.82
N ASP A 270 -2.90 -8.42 -21.48
CA ASP A 270 -1.73 -8.59 -20.61
C ASP A 270 -0.57 -7.65 -21.00
N THR A 271 -0.88 -6.35 -21.17
CA THR A 271 0.08 -5.33 -21.61
C THR A 271 0.00 -4.06 -20.76
N TRP A 272 1.09 -3.29 -20.78
CA TRP A 272 1.21 -2.00 -20.13
C TRP A 272 1.34 -0.87 -21.14
N GLU A 273 0.73 0.26 -20.85
CA GLU A 273 0.87 1.52 -21.59
C GLU A 273 1.28 2.64 -20.64
N ALA A 274 2.02 3.63 -21.15
CA ALA A 274 2.34 4.84 -20.39
C ALA A 274 1.23 5.89 -20.56
N ARG A 275 1.06 6.73 -19.52
CA ARG A 275 0.17 7.89 -19.49
C ARG A 275 0.95 9.11 -19.01
N ALA A 276 0.30 10.29 -19.02
CA ALA A 276 0.89 11.51 -18.51
C ALA A 276 1.46 11.32 -17.10
N PRO A 277 2.74 11.63 -16.88
CA PRO A 277 3.41 11.43 -15.61
C PRO A 277 2.80 12.31 -14.52
N MET A 278 2.89 11.86 -13.26
CA MET A 278 2.44 12.62 -12.09
C MET A 278 3.30 13.88 -11.93
N PRO A 279 2.71 15.08 -11.75
CA PRO A 279 3.48 16.34 -11.70
C PRO A 279 4.50 16.39 -10.56
N THR A 280 4.16 15.87 -9.39
CA THR A 280 5.08 15.80 -8.25
C THR A 280 5.63 14.38 -8.11
N THR A 281 6.90 14.21 -8.40
CA THR A 281 7.63 12.94 -8.27
C THR A 281 7.69 12.51 -6.80
N ARG A 282 7.09 11.37 -6.44
CA ARG A 282 6.99 10.92 -5.04
C ARG A 282 6.62 9.44 -4.90
N SER A 283 6.90 8.90 -3.72
CA SER A 283 6.50 7.55 -3.29
C SER A 283 5.67 7.60 -2.01
N GLY A 284 5.00 6.50 -1.66
CA GLY A 284 4.23 6.40 -0.43
C GLY A 284 3.05 7.38 -0.34
N HIS A 285 2.52 7.83 -1.48
CA HIS A 285 1.31 8.66 -1.54
C HIS A 285 0.06 7.79 -1.51
N GLY A 286 -1.04 8.32 -0.99
CA GLY A 286 -2.36 7.72 -1.14
C GLY A 286 -2.87 7.92 -2.58
N LEU A 287 -3.55 6.90 -3.14
CA LEU A 287 -4.19 7.00 -4.46
C LEU A 287 -5.60 6.40 -4.38
N VAL A 288 -6.59 7.15 -4.84
CA VAL A 288 -8.00 6.73 -4.85
C VAL A 288 -8.71 7.20 -6.11
N VAL A 289 -9.81 6.54 -6.45
CA VAL A 289 -10.76 7.03 -7.47
C VAL A 289 -11.84 7.86 -6.78
N TYR A 290 -11.99 9.12 -7.20
CA TYR A 290 -13.00 10.00 -6.66
C TYR A 290 -13.57 10.91 -7.77
N ARG A 291 -14.89 10.93 -7.93
CA ARG A 291 -15.59 11.71 -8.98
C ARG A 291 -14.95 11.55 -10.36
N GLU A 292 -14.80 10.30 -10.82
CA GLU A 292 -14.24 9.92 -12.13
C GLU A 292 -12.79 10.37 -12.40
N ARG A 293 -12.05 10.76 -11.36
CA ARG A 293 -10.63 11.14 -11.42
C ARG A 293 -9.80 10.32 -10.43
N LEU A 294 -8.52 10.20 -10.68
CA LEU A 294 -7.58 9.55 -9.77
C LEU A 294 -6.88 10.61 -8.93
N PHE A 295 -7.08 10.57 -7.61
CA PHE A 295 -6.49 11.53 -6.67
C PHE A 295 -5.28 10.94 -5.98
N ALA A 296 -4.12 11.61 -6.11
CA ALA A 296 -2.87 11.30 -5.43
C ALA A 296 -2.61 12.33 -4.32
N MET A 297 -2.41 11.89 -3.08
CA MET A 297 -2.28 12.75 -1.90
C MET A 297 -1.07 12.36 -1.04
N GLY A 298 -0.33 13.36 -0.55
CA GLY A 298 0.81 13.13 0.32
C GLY A 298 1.99 12.49 -0.39
N GLY A 299 2.79 11.73 0.36
CA GLY A 299 3.98 11.04 -0.12
C GLY A 299 5.27 11.63 0.40
N GLU A 300 6.38 11.05 -0.01
CA GLU A 300 7.72 11.44 0.42
C GLU A 300 8.73 11.42 -0.72
N ALA A 301 9.79 12.22 -0.57
CA ALA A 301 11.00 12.15 -1.38
C ALA A 301 12.20 12.67 -0.57
N GLY A 302 13.40 12.26 -0.95
CA GLY A 302 14.63 12.76 -0.33
C GLY A 302 15.85 12.44 -1.15
N ILE A 303 16.88 13.28 -0.98
CA ILE A 303 18.24 12.98 -1.44
C ILE A 303 19.06 12.58 -0.24
N LEU A 304 19.82 11.51 -0.38
CA LEU A 304 20.78 11.05 0.61
C LEU A 304 22.19 11.38 0.14
N THR A 305 22.97 11.99 1.01
CA THR A 305 24.42 12.07 0.82
C THR A 305 25.09 11.22 1.90
N ARG A 306 25.79 10.17 1.47
CA ARG A 306 26.43 9.20 2.39
C ARG A 306 25.45 8.63 3.43
N GLY A 307 24.20 8.35 3.01
CA GLY A 307 23.17 7.83 3.90
C GLY A 307 22.52 8.86 4.81
N VAL A 308 22.90 10.13 4.74
CA VAL A 308 22.31 11.22 5.53
C VAL A 308 21.36 12.01 4.63
N PRO A 309 20.08 12.19 5.00
CA PRO A 309 19.15 13.00 4.26
C PRO A 309 19.64 14.45 4.15
N GLN A 310 19.81 14.94 2.92
CA GLN A 310 20.21 16.33 2.64
C GLN A 310 19.00 17.18 2.30
N GLN A 311 18.06 16.61 1.54
CA GLN A 311 16.80 17.23 1.21
C GLN A 311 15.70 16.19 1.43
N ALA A 312 15.06 16.25 2.58
CA ALA A 312 13.93 15.40 2.89
C ALA A 312 12.65 16.19 2.78
N LYS A 313 11.66 15.65 2.09
CA LYS A 313 10.34 16.27 1.98
C LYS A 313 9.25 15.23 2.17
N VAL A 314 8.26 15.62 2.97
CA VAL A 314 6.97 14.95 3.07
C VAL A 314 5.95 15.89 2.43
N PHE A 315 5.19 15.36 1.51
CA PHE A 315 4.30 16.16 0.66
C PHE A 315 2.91 16.33 1.27
N GLY A 316 2.35 17.55 1.09
CA GLY A 316 0.93 17.81 1.27
C GLY A 316 0.18 17.88 -0.06
N GLN A 317 0.86 17.75 -1.19
CA GLN A 317 0.25 17.90 -2.51
C GLN A 317 -0.94 16.94 -2.68
N THR A 318 -2.05 17.52 -3.19
CA THR A 318 -3.24 16.82 -3.64
C THR A 318 -3.36 17.09 -5.13
N GLU A 319 -3.18 16.06 -5.93
CA GLU A 319 -3.22 16.14 -7.40
C GLU A 319 -4.21 15.13 -7.95
N SER A 320 -4.93 15.49 -9.00
CA SER A 320 -5.84 14.57 -9.67
C SER A 320 -5.52 14.39 -11.14
N TYR A 321 -5.61 13.15 -11.60
CA TYR A 321 -5.49 12.77 -13.00
C TYR A 321 -6.88 12.57 -13.60
N ASP A 322 -7.08 13.12 -14.79
CA ASP A 322 -8.26 12.90 -15.62
C ASP A 322 -7.96 11.87 -16.69
N PRO A 323 -8.52 10.65 -16.61
CA PRO A 323 -8.27 9.61 -17.61
C PRO A 323 -8.83 9.93 -19.01
N LYS A 324 -9.84 10.82 -19.09
CA LYS A 324 -10.46 11.20 -20.37
C LYS A 324 -9.58 12.14 -21.21
N THR A 325 -8.80 12.98 -20.54
CA THR A 325 -7.96 14.00 -21.19
C THR A 325 -6.47 13.72 -21.07
N ASP A 326 -6.07 12.68 -20.30
CA ASP A 326 -4.68 12.36 -19.96
C ASP A 326 -3.93 13.58 -19.36
N THR A 327 -4.57 14.27 -18.41
CA THR A 327 -4.03 15.48 -17.77
C THR A 327 -4.14 15.48 -16.26
N TRP A 328 -3.25 16.25 -15.63
CA TRP A 328 -3.23 16.44 -14.18
C TRP A 328 -3.69 17.83 -13.76
N GLN A 329 -4.24 17.93 -12.56
CA GLN A 329 -4.61 19.19 -11.89
C GLN A 329 -4.20 19.12 -10.41
N GLN A 330 -3.94 20.32 -9.83
CA GLN A 330 -3.60 20.49 -8.43
C GLN A 330 -4.79 21.07 -7.66
N HIS A 331 -4.98 20.60 -6.43
CA HIS A 331 -6.04 21.00 -5.50
C HIS A 331 -5.45 21.52 -4.18
N ALA A 332 -6.33 21.91 -3.22
CA ALA A 332 -5.91 22.29 -1.89
C ALA A 332 -5.03 21.20 -1.24
N PRO A 333 -3.84 21.54 -0.78
CA PRO A 333 -2.93 20.56 -0.18
C PRO A 333 -3.50 20.03 1.15
N MET A 334 -3.07 18.81 1.53
CA MET A 334 -3.34 18.29 2.87
C MET A 334 -2.82 19.26 3.94
N PRO A 335 -3.62 19.59 4.97
CA PRO A 335 -3.18 20.45 6.05
C PRO A 335 -1.96 19.89 6.79
N THR A 336 -1.91 18.58 6.96
CA THR A 336 -0.78 17.87 7.58
C THR A 336 -0.07 16.99 6.55
N PRO A 337 1.08 17.42 5.98
CA PRO A 337 1.87 16.61 5.05
C PRO A 337 2.27 15.27 5.67
N ARG A 338 2.05 14.17 4.94
CA ARG A 338 2.34 12.80 5.41
C ARG A 338 2.58 11.85 4.22
N HIS A 339 3.33 10.79 4.48
CA HIS A 339 3.53 9.69 3.54
C HIS A 339 3.06 8.35 4.12
N ALA A 340 3.01 7.30 3.30
CA ALA A 340 2.57 5.95 3.67
C ALA A 340 1.23 5.97 4.43
N VAL A 341 0.31 6.76 3.89
CA VAL A 341 -1.02 7.04 4.45
C VAL A 341 -2.03 5.97 4.03
N GLY A 342 -2.99 5.67 4.89
CA GLY A 342 -4.20 4.98 4.49
C GLY A 342 -5.15 5.97 3.79
N ALA A 343 -5.54 5.68 2.54
CA ALA A 343 -6.49 6.50 1.79
C ALA A 343 -7.66 5.66 1.27
N ALA A 344 -8.88 6.16 1.41
CA ALA A 344 -10.09 5.52 0.90
C ALA A 344 -11.19 6.55 0.63
N VAL A 345 -12.13 6.22 -0.26
CA VAL A 345 -13.33 7.03 -0.48
C VAL A 345 -14.49 6.44 0.32
N LEU A 346 -15.12 7.27 1.17
CA LEU A 346 -16.32 6.93 1.90
C LEU A 346 -17.38 8.00 1.65
N GLY A 347 -18.52 7.61 1.10
CA GLY A 347 -19.52 8.56 0.62
C GLY A 347 -18.92 9.50 -0.43
N ASP A 348 -19.07 10.81 -0.23
CA ASP A 348 -18.51 11.83 -1.12
C ASP A 348 -17.28 12.52 -0.51
N ARG A 349 -16.39 11.77 0.13
CA ARG A 349 -15.15 12.26 0.71
C ARG A 349 -13.98 11.29 0.49
N ILE A 350 -12.80 11.86 0.27
CA ILE A 350 -11.54 11.12 0.33
C ILE A 350 -11.02 11.20 1.77
N HIS A 351 -10.91 10.08 2.44
CA HIS A 351 -10.34 9.97 3.78
C HIS A 351 -8.88 9.62 3.72
N VAL A 352 -8.04 10.32 4.50
CA VAL A 352 -6.60 10.08 4.61
C VAL A 352 -6.23 10.00 6.09
N ALA A 353 -5.79 8.84 6.55
CA ALA A 353 -5.53 8.61 7.96
C ALA A 353 -4.14 8.01 8.22
N GLY A 354 -3.53 8.38 9.34
CA GLY A 354 -2.21 7.95 9.77
C GLY A 354 -1.09 8.42 8.84
N GLY A 355 -0.01 7.66 8.77
CA GLY A 355 1.16 7.92 7.94
C GLY A 355 2.35 8.48 8.71
N GLY A 356 3.47 8.67 8.01
CA GLY A 356 4.70 9.25 8.55
C GLY A 356 4.74 10.77 8.35
N ALA A 357 5.08 11.50 9.42
CA ALA A 357 5.20 12.97 9.37
C ALA A 357 6.60 13.45 8.96
N VAL A 358 7.57 12.53 8.85
CA VAL A 358 8.94 12.77 8.39
C VAL A 358 9.36 11.66 7.44
N LEU A 359 10.41 11.87 6.66
CA LEU A 359 10.94 10.87 5.73
C LEU A 359 11.20 9.53 6.45
N GLY A 360 10.69 8.44 5.86
CA GLY A 360 10.72 7.09 6.45
C GLY A 360 9.80 6.94 7.66
N GLY A 361 9.66 5.73 8.19
CA GLY A 361 8.69 5.37 9.23
C GLY A 361 9.02 5.80 10.67
N ALA A 362 9.81 6.86 10.89
CA ALA A 362 10.33 7.20 12.21
C ALA A 362 9.31 7.91 13.13
N LEU A 363 8.43 8.73 12.57
CA LEU A 363 7.43 9.49 13.31
C LEU A 363 6.03 9.15 12.80
N GLN A 364 5.30 8.40 13.61
CA GLN A 364 3.96 7.95 13.31
C GLN A 364 2.94 9.05 13.58
N SER A 365 1.87 9.10 12.78
CA SER A 365 0.76 10.03 12.94
C SER A 365 -0.56 9.31 13.24
N ALA A 366 -1.41 9.95 14.03
CA ALA A 366 -2.80 9.55 14.23
C ALA A 366 -3.77 10.43 13.43
N VAL A 367 -3.27 11.44 12.74
CA VAL A 367 -4.11 12.41 12.04
C VAL A 367 -5.01 11.74 11.02
N HIS A 368 -6.28 12.12 11.02
CA HIS A 368 -7.29 11.72 10.04
C HIS A 368 -7.94 12.96 9.47
N GLU A 369 -7.85 13.12 8.18
CA GLU A 369 -8.37 14.26 7.43
C GLU A 369 -9.19 13.74 6.24
N ALA A 370 -10.25 14.47 5.89
CA ALA A 370 -11.06 14.16 4.72
C ALA A 370 -11.12 15.34 3.74
N PHE A 371 -10.98 15.02 2.46
CA PHE A 371 -11.05 15.97 1.35
C PHE A 371 -12.39 15.87 0.64
N THR A 372 -12.95 17.03 0.26
CA THR A 372 -14.14 17.13 -0.58
C THR A 372 -13.89 18.18 -1.67
N LEU A 373 -14.15 17.81 -2.92
CA LEU A 373 -14.28 18.80 -3.99
C LEU A 373 -15.57 19.62 -3.78
N ALA A 374 -15.49 20.92 -4.01
CA ALA A 374 -16.64 21.80 -4.01
C ALA A 374 -17.58 21.47 -5.19
#